data_c28630550bd197c221b3a13d023b6c62
#
_entry.id   c28630550bd197c221b3a13d023b6c62
#
_cell.length_a   1.000
_cell.length_b   1.000
_cell.length_c   1.000
_cell.angle_alpha   90.00
_cell.angle_beta   90.00
_cell.angle_gamma   90.00
#
_symmetry.space_group_name_H-M   'P 1'
#
loop_
_entity.id
_entity.type
_entity.pdbx_description
1 polymer ?
#
loop_
_entity_poly.entity_id
_entity_poly.type
_entity_poly.pdbx_seq_one_letter_code
_entity_poly.pdbx_strand_id
1 'polypeptide(L)'
;MSDAPKSAYELVMERLRKKDAETGVEEQKLTDAQKAAIADARSIYEARVAERKILHRSSLMRTLDPQERETLDEQYRRDLDRFASDRDAKIKKIREEASR
;
A
#
# COMPACT_ATOMS: atom_id res chain seq x y z
N MET A 1 -3.59 38.52 22.68
CA MET A 1 -3.27 37.23 22.16
C MET A 1 -4.46 36.59 21.57
N SER A 2 -4.34 36.22 20.39
CA SER A 2 -5.50 35.73 19.71
C SER A 2 -5.56 34.21 19.81
N ASP A 3 -6.69 33.72 20.25
CA ASP A 3 -7.02 32.31 20.26
C ASP A 3 -7.70 31.94 18.95
N ALA A 4 -7.23 32.54 17.86
CA ALA A 4 -7.79 32.25 16.54
C ALA A 4 -7.68 30.77 16.24
N PRO A 5 -8.77 30.11 15.80
CA PRO A 5 -8.69 28.71 15.45
C PRO A 5 -7.70 28.49 14.31
N LYS A 6 -7.01 27.38 14.37
CA LYS A 6 -6.10 27.00 13.32
C LYS A 6 -6.85 26.79 12.01
N SER A 7 -6.26 27.22 10.91
CA SER A 7 -6.83 26.98 9.59
C SER A 7 -6.89 25.48 9.30
N ALA A 8 -7.77 25.09 8.36
CA ALA A 8 -7.86 23.70 7.92
C ALA A 8 -6.50 23.19 7.44
N TYR A 9 -5.75 24.04 6.74
CA TYR A 9 -4.40 23.73 6.27
C TYR A 9 -3.45 23.41 7.43
N GLU A 10 -3.45 24.25 8.45
CA GLU A 10 -2.59 24.06 9.65
C GLU A 10 -2.91 22.76 10.37
N LEU A 11 -4.19 22.42 10.51
CA LEU A 11 -4.63 21.18 11.13
C LEU A 11 -4.16 19.96 10.37
N VAL A 12 -4.27 20.01 9.02
CA VAL A 12 -3.80 18.93 8.16
C VAL A 12 -2.29 18.75 8.28
N MET A 13 -1.53 19.85 8.24
CA MET A 13 -0.07 19.82 8.37
C MET A 13 0.37 19.31 9.74
N GLU A 14 -0.36 19.67 10.78
CA GLU A 14 -0.09 19.17 12.12
C GLU A 14 -0.28 17.66 12.21
N ARG A 15 -1.36 17.14 11.63
CA ARG A 15 -1.63 15.70 11.59
C ARG A 15 -0.56 14.94 10.79
N LEU A 16 -0.14 15.50 9.65
CA LEU A 16 0.90 14.90 8.83
C LEU A 16 2.23 14.83 9.55
N ARG A 17 2.62 15.90 10.23
CA ARG A 17 3.85 15.92 11.04
C ARG A 17 3.83 14.90 12.15
N LYS A 18 2.69 14.79 12.83
CA LYS A 18 2.51 13.84 13.92
C LYS A 18 2.60 12.40 13.40
N LYS A 19 1.96 12.13 12.27
CA LYS A 19 2.00 10.82 11.61
C LYS A 19 3.41 10.46 11.15
N ASP A 20 4.12 11.41 10.55
CA ASP A 20 5.50 11.22 10.11
C ASP A 20 6.43 10.95 11.30
N ALA A 21 6.24 11.66 12.41
CA ALA A 21 7.01 11.45 13.62
C ALA A 21 6.77 10.05 14.20
N GLU A 22 5.52 9.61 14.24
CA GLU A 22 5.16 8.27 14.70
C GLU A 22 5.76 7.19 13.81
N THR A 23 5.68 7.36 12.50
CA THR A 23 6.26 6.45 11.52
C THR A 23 7.78 6.40 11.66
N GLY A 24 8.42 7.54 11.83
CA GLY A 24 9.87 7.63 12.02
C GLY A 24 10.32 6.92 13.30
N VAL A 25 9.56 7.04 14.38
CA VAL A 25 9.85 6.35 15.64
C VAL A 25 9.73 4.84 15.48
N GLU A 26 8.68 4.37 14.79
CA GLU A 26 8.50 2.95 14.52
C GLU A 26 9.64 2.41 13.67
N GLU A 27 10.03 3.13 12.62
CA GLU A 27 11.12 2.73 11.74
C GLU A 27 12.47 2.66 12.46
N GLN A 28 12.70 3.52 13.46
CA GLN A 28 13.92 3.48 14.24
C GLN A 28 14.05 2.21 15.09
N LYS A 29 12.93 1.55 15.39
CA LYS A 29 12.94 0.28 16.13
C LYS A 29 13.25 -0.93 15.25
N LEU A 30 13.19 -0.75 13.93
CA LEU A 30 13.44 -1.83 12.99
C LEU A 30 14.93 -2.07 12.79
N THR A 31 15.31 -3.33 12.75
CA THR A 31 16.68 -3.71 12.35
C THR A 31 16.84 -3.48 10.84
N ASP A 32 18.08 -3.45 10.38
CA ASP A 32 18.37 -3.35 8.95
C ASP A 32 17.77 -4.52 8.17
N ALA A 33 17.79 -5.72 8.75
CA ALA A 33 17.17 -6.90 8.15
C ALA A 33 15.66 -6.74 8.03
N GLN A 34 15.01 -6.18 9.06
CA GLN A 34 13.57 -5.93 9.04
C GLN A 34 13.19 -4.85 8.02
N LYS A 35 13.98 -3.79 7.93
CA LYS A 35 13.79 -2.76 6.89
C LYS A 35 13.91 -3.35 5.48
N ALA A 36 14.91 -4.21 5.28
CA ALA A 36 15.09 -4.91 4.01
C ALA A 36 13.91 -5.83 3.70
N ALA A 37 13.37 -6.53 4.70
CA ALA A 37 12.21 -7.40 4.54
C ALA A 37 10.95 -6.60 4.15
N ILE A 38 10.74 -5.41 4.72
CA ILE A 38 9.65 -4.53 4.36
C ILE A 38 9.80 -4.03 2.92
N ALA A 39 11.01 -3.59 2.55
CA ALA A 39 11.31 -3.14 1.19
C ALA A 39 11.06 -4.27 0.19
N ASP A 40 11.43 -5.50 0.54
CA ASP A 40 11.21 -6.69 -0.27
C ASP A 40 9.71 -6.97 -0.47
N ALA A 41 8.93 -6.89 0.61
CA ALA A 41 7.46 -7.06 0.53
C ALA A 41 6.83 -6.05 -0.44
N ARG A 42 7.30 -4.80 -0.40
CA ARG A 42 6.83 -3.76 -1.32
C ARG A 42 7.25 -4.04 -2.76
N SER A 43 8.47 -4.50 -2.98
CA SER A 43 8.96 -4.85 -4.31
C SER A 43 8.19 -6.02 -4.91
N ILE A 44 7.89 -7.03 -4.12
CA ILE A 44 7.08 -8.18 -4.55
C ILE A 44 5.70 -7.71 -4.97
N TYR A 45 5.07 -6.83 -4.19
CA TYR A 45 3.77 -6.26 -4.51
C TYR A 45 3.81 -5.54 -5.86
N GLU A 46 4.79 -4.66 -6.05
CA GLU A 46 4.93 -3.88 -7.29
C GLU A 46 5.12 -4.79 -8.50
N ALA A 47 5.93 -5.84 -8.36
CA ALA A 47 6.16 -6.81 -9.43
C ALA A 47 4.90 -7.58 -9.79
N ARG A 48 4.13 -8.00 -8.77
CA ARG A 48 2.85 -8.70 -8.98
C ARG A 48 1.82 -7.82 -9.68
N VAL A 49 1.73 -6.56 -9.27
CA VAL A 49 0.82 -5.59 -9.90
C VAL A 49 1.20 -5.37 -11.37
N ALA A 50 2.48 -5.16 -11.64
CA ALA A 50 2.96 -4.95 -13.00
C ALA A 50 2.68 -6.15 -13.91
N GLU A 51 2.96 -7.35 -13.43
CA GLU A 51 2.70 -8.58 -14.17
C GLU A 51 1.20 -8.77 -14.43
N ARG A 52 0.38 -8.58 -13.39
CA ARG A 52 -1.07 -8.74 -13.50
C ARG A 52 -1.69 -7.74 -14.46
N LYS A 53 -1.19 -6.51 -14.46
CA LYS A 53 -1.63 -5.45 -15.37
C LYS A 53 -1.39 -5.85 -16.84
N ILE A 54 -0.24 -6.41 -17.14
CA ILE A 54 0.09 -6.87 -18.48
C ILE A 54 -0.85 -8.00 -18.92
N LEU A 55 -1.08 -8.98 -18.02
CA LEU A 55 -1.98 -10.10 -18.30
C LEU A 55 -3.43 -9.64 -18.52
N HIS A 56 -3.89 -8.69 -17.70
CA HIS A 56 -5.24 -8.14 -17.81
C HIS A 56 -5.42 -7.42 -19.14
N ARG A 57 -4.47 -6.58 -19.51
CA ARG A 57 -4.49 -5.86 -20.79
C ARG A 57 -4.53 -6.84 -21.96
N SER A 58 -3.71 -7.88 -21.91
CA SER A 58 -3.67 -8.92 -22.93
C SER A 58 -5.01 -9.66 -23.04
N SER A 59 -5.63 -9.98 -21.92
CA SER A 59 -6.95 -10.65 -21.90
C SER A 59 -8.04 -9.75 -22.48
N LEU A 60 -8.02 -8.45 -22.14
CA LEU A 60 -8.99 -7.50 -22.68
C LEU A 60 -8.87 -7.35 -24.20
N MET A 61 -7.66 -7.39 -24.72
CA MET A 61 -7.44 -7.29 -26.17
C MET A 61 -8.02 -8.47 -26.95
N ARG A 62 -8.16 -9.63 -26.29
CA ARG A 62 -8.68 -10.85 -26.91
C ARG A 62 -10.16 -11.07 -26.60
N THR A 63 -10.77 -10.22 -25.82
CA THR A 63 -12.15 -10.40 -25.34
C THR A 63 -13.01 -9.24 -25.84
N LEU A 64 -13.97 -9.53 -26.71
CA LEU A 64 -14.84 -8.52 -27.31
C LEU A 64 -16.17 -8.39 -26.58
N ASP A 65 -16.65 -9.45 -25.93
CA ASP A 65 -17.94 -9.46 -25.26
C ASP A 65 -17.91 -8.53 -24.04
N PRO A 66 -18.81 -7.53 -23.94
CA PRO A 66 -18.82 -6.59 -22.83
C PRO A 66 -18.98 -7.24 -21.45
N GLN A 67 -19.77 -8.31 -21.37
CA GLN A 67 -20.02 -9.00 -20.13
C GLN A 67 -18.78 -9.76 -19.63
N GLU A 68 -18.07 -10.39 -20.56
CA GLU A 68 -16.81 -11.05 -20.25
C GLU A 68 -15.72 -10.04 -19.84
N ARG A 69 -15.69 -8.89 -20.51
CA ARG A 69 -14.76 -7.82 -20.17
C ARG A 69 -15.02 -7.29 -18.76
N GLU A 70 -16.27 -7.15 -18.37
CA GLU A 70 -16.64 -6.74 -17.01
C GLU A 70 -16.16 -7.75 -15.96
N THR A 71 -16.33 -9.03 -16.24
CA THR A 71 -15.84 -10.11 -15.38
C THR A 71 -14.32 -10.05 -15.23
N LEU A 72 -13.59 -9.82 -16.32
CA LEU A 72 -12.14 -9.66 -16.31
C LEU A 72 -11.70 -8.47 -15.44
N ASP A 73 -12.43 -7.35 -15.53
CA ASP A 73 -12.14 -6.16 -14.73
C ASP A 73 -12.37 -6.42 -13.24
N GLU A 74 -13.42 -7.15 -12.89
CA GLU A 74 -13.71 -7.53 -11.50
C GLU A 74 -12.63 -8.45 -10.94
N GLN A 75 -12.23 -9.45 -11.71
CA GLN A 75 -11.16 -10.38 -11.31
C GLN A 75 -9.85 -9.64 -11.11
N TYR A 76 -9.55 -8.70 -11.98
CA TYR A 76 -8.34 -7.89 -11.90
C TYR A 76 -8.33 -7.08 -10.60
N ARG A 77 -9.41 -6.38 -10.29
CA ARG A 77 -9.52 -5.60 -9.04
C ARG A 77 -9.36 -6.47 -7.80
N ARG A 78 -9.97 -7.65 -7.80
CA ARG A 78 -9.83 -8.59 -6.68
C ARG A 78 -8.39 -9.05 -6.48
N ASP A 79 -7.70 -9.34 -7.58
CA ASP A 79 -6.30 -9.76 -7.53
C ASP A 79 -5.41 -8.64 -6.99
N LEU A 80 -5.63 -7.39 -7.44
CA LEU A 80 -4.87 -6.25 -6.93
C LEU A 80 -5.11 -6.04 -5.43
N ASP A 81 -6.35 -6.14 -4.98
CA ASP A 81 -6.71 -6.03 -3.56
C ASP A 81 -6.02 -7.12 -2.74
N ARG A 82 -5.99 -8.35 -3.24
CA ARG A 82 -5.31 -9.46 -2.57
C ARG A 82 -3.81 -9.20 -2.45
N PHE A 83 -3.16 -8.72 -3.52
CA PHE A 83 -1.73 -8.41 -3.48
C PHE A 83 -1.43 -7.31 -2.46
N ALA A 84 -2.27 -6.28 -2.39
CA ALA A 84 -2.14 -5.21 -1.40
C ALA A 84 -2.32 -5.75 0.02
N SER A 85 -3.30 -6.60 0.24
CA SER A 85 -3.55 -7.23 1.54
C SER A 85 -2.37 -8.12 1.96
N ASP A 86 -1.82 -8.90 1.05
CA ASP A 86 -0.66 -9.76 1.32
C ASP A 86 0.56 -8.93 1.72
N ARG A 87 0.81 -7.84 0.99
CA ARG A 87 1.88 -6.88 1.31
C ARG A 87 1.70 -6.32 2.73
N ASP A 88 0.51 -5.82 3.01
CA ASP A 88 0.20 -5.17 4.29
C ASP A 88 0.30 -6.15 5.45
N ALA A 89 -0.16 -7.39 5.26
CA ALA A 89 -0.06 -8.44 6.27
C ALA A 89 1.39 -8.77 6.60
N LYS A 90 2.25 -8.88 5.59
CA LYS A 90 3.68 -9.13 5.79
C LYS A 90 4.36 -7.99 6.54
N ILE A 91 4.09 -6.76 6.14
CA ILE A 91 4.68 -5.58 6.77
C ILE A 91 4.22 -5.48 8.24
N LYS A 92 2.94 -5.70 8.48
CA LYS A 92 2.38 -5.70 9.82
C LYS A 92 3.08 -6.74 10.72
N LYS A 93 3.26 -7.94 10.22
CA LYS A 93 3.93 -9.01 10.94
C LYS A 93 5.38 -8.65 11.30
N ILE A 94 6.11 -8.07 10.35
CA ILE A 94 7.49 -7.63 10.59
C ILE A 94 7.53 -6.57 11.69
N ARG A 95 6.61 -5.59 11.65
CA ARG A 95 6.55 -4.53 12.66
C ARG A 95 6.14 -5.05 14.02
N GLU A 96 5.23 -6.00 14.09
CA GLU A 96 4.82 -6.63 15.35
C GLU A 96 5.99 -7.40 15.99
N GLU A 97 6.76 -8.12 15.22
CA GLU A 97 7.96 -8.83 15.68
C GLU A 97 9.00 -7.84 16.21
N ALA A 98 9.15 -6.67 15.56
CA ALA A 98 10.06 -5.63 16.01
C ALA A 98 9.66 -4.98 17.33
N SER A 99 8.36 -5.02 17.66
CA SER A 99 7.83 -4.41 18.90
C SER A 99 7.91 -5.31 20.13
N ARG A 100 8.34 -6.54 19.97
CA ARG A 100 8.47 -7.52 21.06
C ARG A 100 9.77 -7.38 21.82
#